data_f0ebffc8f5bcdb88a88a994008502a36
#
_entry.id   f0ebffc8f5bcdb88a88a994008502a36
#
_cell.length_a   1.000
_cell.length_b   1.000
_cell.length_c   1.000
_cell.angle_alpha   90.00
_cell.angle_beta   90.00
_cell.angle_gamma   90.00
#
_symmetry.space_group_name_H-M   'P 1'
#
loop_
_entity.id
_entity.type
_entity.pdbx_description
1 polymer ?
#
loop_
_entity_poly.entity_id
_entity_poly.type
_entity_poly.pdbx_seq_one_letter_code
_entity_poly.pdbx_strand_id
1 'polypeptide(L)'
;MATATRNGITLHYEVGGSGPAIVLTHSFLCDGSLFTHQVAALERTHRVINIDLRGHGRSGPSESPYTIYDLVDDVVAVLDAEGVASAVWMGLSIGGFLSLRAALTRPERVRALVLIDSDAGPETAWKKLKYTAMKWGLQTVGPRVVVPAVMPIMLGRTTLRSRPELRAEYRQRFLSIRVKSICSGIDAITGRDDLLGRLSDVRVPTLVVVGEEDKPLPPWKSRRIANSIPGAELVVIPQAGHLSTIENPAPVTDAVTGFLSRLGA
;
A
#
# COMPACT_ATOMS: atom_id res chain seq x y z
N MET A 1 11.69 17.64 -0.42
CA MET A 1 11.33 16.66 -1.48
C MET A 1 12.61 16.02 -1.95
N ALA A 2 12.67 14.72 -1.93
CA ALA A 2 13.86 13.97 -2.31
C ALA A 2 13.50 12.97 -3.45
N THR A 3 14.53 12.50 -4.16
CA THR A 3 14.38 11.54 -5.24
C THR A 3 15.51 10.53 -5.21
N ALA A 4 15.19 9.28 -5.55
CA ALA A 4 16.15 8.23 -5.85
C ALA A 4 15.90 7.74 -7.28
N THR A 5 16.90 7.16 -7.92
CA THR A 5 16.75 6.63 -9.28
C THR A 5 17.11 5.14 -9.30
N ARG A 6 16.20 4.32 -9.86
CA ARG A 6 16.43 2.90 -10.09
C ARG A 6 15.94 2.49 -11.49
N ASN A 7 16.82 1.85 -12.25
CA ASN A 7 16.52 1.39 -13.63
C ASN A 7 15.89 2.48 -14.52
N GLY A 8 16.43 3.70 -14.43
CA GLY A 8 15.95 4.85 -15.20
C GLY A 8 14.63 5.48 -14.72
N ILE A 9 14.04 4.97 -13.64
CA ILE A 9 12.83 5.53 -13.03
C ILE A 9 13.23 6.39 -11.84
N THR A 10 12.77 7.64 -11.83
CA THR A 10 12.91 8.55 -10.68
C THR A 10 11.79 8.26 -9.68
N LEU A 11 12.17 7.88 -8.46
CA LEU A 11 11.27 7.64 -7.34
C LEU A 11 11.21 8.88 -6.49
N HIS A 12 10.04 9.47 -6.35
CA HIS A 12 9.79 10.60 -5.47
C HIS A 12 9.43 10.12 -4.07
N TYR A 13 9.96 10.79 -3.05
CA TYR A 13 9.58 10.53 -1.66
C TYR A 13 9.73 11.78 -0.80
N GLU A 14 9.04 11.78 0.34
CA GLU A 14 9.13 12.81 1.35
C GLU A 14 9.74 12.21 2.61
N VAL A 15 10.60 12.98 3.29
CA VAL A 15 11.22 12.60 4.56
C VAL A 15 10.87 13.64 5.60
N GLY A 16 10.38 13.18 6.75
CA GLY A 16 10.08 14.03 7.89
C GLY A 16 10.38 13.32 9.22
N GLY A 17 10.42 14.10 10.29
CA GLY A 17 10.68 13.58 11.63
C GLY A 17 12.12 13.11 11.85
N SER A 18 12.35 12.47 12.99
CA SER A 18 13.65 11.92 13.39
C SER A 18 13.43 10.69 14.31
N GLY A 19 14.45 9.82 14.42
CA GLY A 19 14.36 8.59 15.21
C GLY A 19 14.40 7.33 14.33
N PRO A 20 13.85 6.21 14.81
CA PRO A 20 13.80 4.96 14.04
C PRO A 20 13.04 5.14 12.72
N ALA A 21 13.57 4.53 11.65
CA ALA A 21 12.97 4.73 10.33
C ALA A 21 11.70 3.91 10.12
N ILE A 22 10.72 4.54 9.48
CA ILE A 22 9.51 3.89 8.95
C ILE A 22 9.32 4.29 7.49
N VAL A 23 9.14 3.33 6.61
CA VAL A 23 8.85 3.55 5.19
C VAL A 23 7.37 3.27 4.90
N LEU A 24 6.71 4.20 4.21
CA LEU A 24 5.30 4.14 3.86
C LEU A 24 5.15 3.91 2.35
N THR A 25 4.32 2.95 1.98
CA THR A 25 4.03 2.59 0.59
C THR A 25 2.53 2.49 0.36
N HIS A 26 2.03 3.34 -0.51
CA HIS A 26 0.60 3.55 -0.74
C HIS A 26 -0.10 2.44 -1.55
N SER A 27 -1.44 2.55 -1.67
CA SER A 27 -2.28 1.68 -2.48
C SER A 27 -2.15 1.98 -3.98
N PHE A 28 -2.48 0.99 -4.80
CA PHE A 28 -2.69 1.16 -6.24
C PHE A 28 -3.68 2.31 -6.52
N LEU A 29 -3.45 3.09 -7.57
CA LEU A 29 -4.18 4.32 -7.96
C LEU A 29 -4.02 5.52 -7.01
N CYS A 30 -3.23 5.40 -5.95
CA CYS A 30 -3.00 6.44 -4.95
C CYS A 30 -1.57 6.99 -5.05
N ASP A 31 -1.20 7.82 -4.10
CA ASP A 31 0.13 8.39 -3.88
C ASP A 31 0.40 8.55 -2.38
N GLY A 32 1.54 9.09 -1.99
CA GLY A 32 1.94 9.26 -0.59
C GLY A 32 0.97 10.07 0.27
N SER A 33 0.12 10.90 -0.32
CA SER A 33 -0.92 11.65 0.42
C SER A 33 -1.94 10.76 1.13
N LEU A 34 -2.01 9.47 0.75
CA LEU A 34 -2.84 8.47 1.42
C LEU A 34 -2.52 8.34 2.93
N PHE A 35 -1.31 8.71 3.33
CA PHE A 35 -0.83 8.61 4.72
C PHE A 35 -0.74 9.96 5.45
N THR A 36 -1.36 11.04 4.93
CA THR A 36 -1.26 12.39 5.52
C THR A 36 -1.51 12.41 7.04
N HIS A 37 -2.53 11.70 7.52
CA HIS A 37 -2.85 11.64 8.94
C HIS A 37 -1.82 10.84 9.74
N GLN A 38 -1.33 9.72 9.19
CA GLN A 38 -0.34 8.86 9.83
C GLN A 38 1.03 9.53 9.86
N VAL A 39 1.44 10.18 8.76
CA VAL A 39 2.69 10.95 8.68
C VAL A 39 2.74 12.00 9.79
N ALA A 40 1.70 12.82 9.94
CA ALA A 40 1.63 13.87 10.97
C ALA A 40 1.78 13.33 12.41
N ALA A 41 1.33 12.10 12.67
CA ALA A 41 1.48 11.47 13.97
C ALA A 41 2.87 10.83 14.14
N LEU A 42 3.35 10.12 13.11
CA LEU A 42 4.57 9.32 13.16
C LEU A 42 5.85 10.17 13.17
N GLU A 43 5.86 11.32 12.50
CA GLU A 43 7.01 12.25 12.48
C GLU A 43 7.40 12.78 13.85
N ARG A 44 6.54 12.66 14.84
CA ARG A 44 6.83 13.07 16.23
C ARG A 44 7.86 12.17 16.91
N THR A 45 8.00 10.92 16.43
CA THR A 45 8.81 9.89 17.08
C THR A 45 9.65 9.06 16.10
N HIS A 46 9.39 9.17 14.81
CA HIS A 46 10.04 8.37 13.77
C HIS A 46 10.56 9.24 12.63
N ARG A 47 11.60 8.76 11.96
CA ARG A 47 11.98 9.25 10.65
C ARG A 47 11.09 8.57 9.60
N VAL A 48 10.12 9.31 9.09
CA VAL A 48 9.13 8.84 8.13
C VAL A 48 9.63 9.05 6.70
N ILE A 49 9.66 7.99 5.90
CA ILE A 49 10.00 8.02 4.48
C ILE A 49 8.75 7.60 3.71
N ASN A 50 8.05 8.57 3.12
CA ASN A 50 6.77 8.37 2.44
C ASN A 50 6.99 8.38 0.92
N ILE A 51 6.84 7.23 0.26
CA ILE A 51 7.25 7.00 -1.13
C ILE A 51 6.04 7.02 -2.06
N ASP A 52 6.14 7.76 -3.16
CA ASP A 52 5.30 7.56 -4.33
C ASP A 52 5.86 6.39 -5.14
N LEU A 53 5.12 5.29 -5.26
CA LEU A 53 5.53 4.11 -6.02
C LEU A 53 5.71 4.45 -7.52
N ARG A 54 6.57 3.71 -8.23
CA ARG A 54 6.76 3.90 -9.68
C ARG A 54 5.43 4.00 -10.42
N GLY A 55 5.34 4.94 -11.34
CA GLY A 55 4.12 5.16 -12.14
C GLY A 55 3.00 5.90 -11.42
N HIS A 56 3.14 6.22 -10.13
CA HIS A 56 2.15 6.91 -9.31
C HIS A 56 2.67 8.27 -8.82
N GLY A 57 1.76 9.13 -8.39
CA GLY A 57 2.08 10.41 -7.77
C GLY A 57 3.10 11.23 -8.57
N ARG A 58 4.16 11.67 -7.91
CA ARG A 58 5.28 12.45 -8.49
C ARG A 58 6.44 11.58 -8.98
N SER A 59 6.39 10.25 -8.72
CA SER A 59 7.39 9.32 -9.28
C SER A 59 7.29 9.23 -10.80
N GLY A 60 8.40 8.89 -11.45
CA GLY A 60 8.50 8.76 -12.89
C GLY A 60 7.52 7.73 -13.46
N PRO A 61 7.14 7.85 -14.72
CA PRO A 61 6.27 6.88 -15.39
C PRO A 61 6.94 5.50 -15.43
N SER A 62 6.14 4.44 -15.38
CA SER A 62 6.59 3.06 -15.49
C SER A 62 5.72 2.37 -16.53
N GLU A 63 6.15 2.41 -17.78
CA GLU A 63 5.39 1.89 -18.93
C GLU A 63 5.84 0.48 -19.34
N SER A 64 6.99 0.03 -18.85
CA SER A 64 7.49 -1.34 -19.03
C SER A 64 6.92 -2.27 -17.96
N PRO A 65 6.76 -3.57 -18.29
CA PRO A 65 6.37 -4.58 -17.30
C PRO A 65 7.30 -4.60 -16.09
N TYR A 66 6.72 -4.76 -14.91
CA TYR A 66 7.45 -4.95 -13.66
C TYR A 66 6.67 -5.90 -12.72
N THR A 67 7.32 -6.37 -11.69
CA THR A 67 6.77 -7.27 -10.67
C THR A 67 6.62 -6.58 -9.32
N ILE A 68 5.97 -7.23 -8.37
CA ILE A 68 5.94 -6.72 -6.98
C ILE A 68 7.35 -6.72 -6.35
N TYR A 69 8.26 -7.61 -6.80
CA TYR A 69 9.65 -7.62 -6.35
C TYR A 69 10.45 -6.39 -6.85
N ASP A 70 10.13 -5.87 -8.03
CA ASP A 70 10.72 -4.61 -8.49
C ASP A 70 10.33 -3.42 -7.59
N LEU A 71 9.12 -3.45 -7.02
CA LEU A 71 8.70 -2.45 -6.02
C LEU A 71 9.45 -2.61 -4.69
N VAL A 72 9.77 -3.84 -4.27
CA VAL A 72 10.65 -4.07 -3.11
C VAL A 72 12.00 -3.43 -3.33
N ASP A 73 12.62 -3.70 -4.47
CA ASP A 73 13.93 -3.15 -4.80
C ASP A 73 13.90 -1.61 -4.97
N ASP A 74 12.79 -1.02 -5.40
CA ASP A 74 12.61 0.43 -5.42
C ASP A 74 12.65 1.03 -4.01
N VAL A 75 11.94 0.41 -3.07
CA VAL A 75 11.96 0.84 -1.66
C VAL A 75 13.35 0.68 -1.07
N VAL A 76 14.05 -0.43 -1.37
CA VAL A 76 15.44 -0.62 -0.93
C VAL A 76 16.35 0.48 -1.48
N ALA A 77 16.21 0.84 -2.77
CA ALA A 77 17.00 1.93 -3.35
C ALA A 77 16.75 3.29 -2.67
N VAL A 78 15.51 3.56 -2.25
CA VAL A 78 15.19 4.76 -1.47
C VAL A 78 15.82 4.70 -0.07
N LEU A 79 15.74 3.55 0.61
CA LEU A 79 16.37 3.36 1.92
C LEU A 79 17.89 3.53 1.85
N ASP A 80 18.53 3.01 0.78
CA ASP A 80 19.96 3.15 0.54
C ASP A 80 20.35 4.61 0.29
N ALA A 81 19.57 5.34 -0.50
CA ALA A 81 19.78 6.77 -0.74
C ALA A 81 19.68 7.61 0.54
N GLU A 82 18.87 7.17 1.50
CA GLU A 82 18.70 7.81 2.80
C GLU A 82 19.65 7.27 3.89
N GLY A 83 20.54 6.32 3.55
CA GLY A 83 21.47 5.71 4.51
C GLY A 83 20.76 4.87 5.59
N VAL A 84 19.57 4.33 5.30
CA VAL A 84 18.75 3.55 6.22
C VAL A 84 18.99 2.06 6.01
N ALA A 85 19.68 1.40 6.95
CA ALA A 85 19.96 -0.02 6.88
C ALA A 85 18.70 -0.88 7.01
N SER A 86 17.78 -0.52 7.91
CA SER A 86 16.50 -1.22 8.12
C SER A 86 15.42 -0.27 8.63
N ALA A 87 14.17 -0.57 8.32
CA ALA A 87 13.01 0.24 8.69
C ALA A 87 11.81 -0.62 9.10
N VAL A 88 10.82 -0.01 9.74
CA VAL A 88 9.45 -0.55 9.75
C VAL A 88 8.87 -0.35 8.36
N TRP A 89 8.26 -1.38 7.78
CA TRP A 89 7.60 -1.29 6.47
C TRP A 89 6.09 -1.24 6.67
N MET A 90 5.51 -0.10 6.38
CA MET A 90 4.07 0.14 6.45
C MET A 90 3.51 0.28 5.05
N GLY A 91 2.65 -0.66 4.66
CA GLY A 91 2.11 -0.70 3.30
C GLY A 91 0.61 -0.93 3.24
N LEU A 92 -0.09 -0.17 2.39
CA LEU A 92 -1.49 -0.36 2.10
C LEU A 92 -1.67 -1.09 0.76
N SER A 93 -2.45 -2.19 0.75
CA SER A 93 -2.79 -2.96 -0.46
C SER A 93 -1.52 -3.46 -1.19
N ILE A 94 -1.20 -2.92 -2.39
CA ILE A 94 0.04 -3.23 -3.11
C ILE A 94 1.28 -2.91 -2.26
N GLY A 95 1.22 -1.86 -1.43
CA GLY A 95 2.25 -1.56 -0.45
C GLY A 95 2.44 -2.69 0.57
N GLY A 96 1.38 -3.33 1.00
CA GLY A 96 1.44 -4.52 1.85
C GLY A 96 1.94 -5.76 1.10
N PHE A 97 1.61 -5.92 -0.19
CA PHE A 97 2.13 -7.03 -1.01
C PHE A 97 3.65 -6.97 -1.11
N LEU A 98 4.21 -5.78 -1.37
CA LEU A 98 5.66 -5.61 -1.44
C LEU A 98 6.33 -5.75 -0.08
N SER A 99 5.70 -5.26 1.01
CA SER A 99 6.24 -5.35 2.37
C SER A 99 6.37 -6.81 2.85
N LEU A 100 5.38 -7.67 2.56
CA LEU A 100 5.47 -9.11 2.83
C LEU A 100 6.63 -9.76 2.06
N ARG A 101 6.82 -9.39 0.79
CA ARG A 101 7.94 -9.90 -0.02
C ARG A 101 9.28 -9.41 0.51
N ALA A 102 9.36 -8.17 0.94
CA ALA A 102 10.57 -7.64 1.59
C ALA A 102 10.93 -8.46 2.84
N ALA A 103 9.97 -8.74 3.73
CA ALA A 103 10.22 -9.54 4.93
C ALA A 103 10.70 -10.97 4.63
N LEU A 104 10.30 -11.55 3.49
CA LEU A 104 10.69 -12.91 3.08
C LEU A 104 11.97 -12.97 2.24
N THR A 105 12.39 -11.88 1.58
CA THR A 105 13.52 -11.87 0.64
C THR A 105 14.66 -10.93 1.05
N ARG A 106 14.38 -9.98 1.94
CA ARG A 106 15.33 -8.98 2.47
C ARG A 106 15.08 -8.77 3.98
N PRO A 107 15.01 -9.86 4.79
CA PRO A 107 14.62 -9.76 6.21
C PRO A 107 15.50 -8.79 7.01
N GLU A 108 16.76 -8.62 6.63
CA GLU A 108 17.71 -7.67 7.22
C GLU A 108 17.30 -6.19 7.04
N ARG A 109 16.44 -5.91 6.07
CA ARG A 109 15.94 -4.55 5.78
C ARG A 109 14.61 -4.24 6.51
N VAL A 110 13.99 -5.23 7.16
CA VAL A 110 12.65 -5.13 7.75
C VAL A 110 12.72 -5.32 9.26
N ARG A 111 12.41 -4.26 10.03
CA ARG A 111 12.35 -4.31 11.50
C ARG A 111 10.99 -4.79 12.01
N ALA A 112 9.94 -4.39 11.34
CA ALA A 112 8.55 -4.79 11.62
C ALA A 112 7.69 -4.53 10.38
N LEU A 113 6.49 -5.14 10.36
CA LEU A 113 5.50 -4.95 9.30
C LEU A 113 4.23 -4.28 9.84
N VAL A 114 3.69 -3.32 9.08
CA VAL A 114 2.32 -2.82 9.23
C VAL A 114 1.62 -3.02 7.89
N LEU A 115 0.75 -4.02 7.83
CA LEU A 115 0.04 -4.45 6.62
C LEU A 115 -1.39 -3.93 6.66
N ILE A 116 -1.72 -2.97 5.82
CA ILE A 116 -3.03 -2.32 5.82
C ILE A 116 -3.80 -2.75 4.57
N ASP A 117 -5.05 -3.21 4.74
CA ASP A 117 -5.95 -3.58 3.64
C ASP A 117 -5.24 -4.43 2.57
N SER A 118 -4.57 -5.52 2.99
CA SER A 118 -3.65 -6.29 2.14
C SER A 118 -3.97 -7.79 2.08
N ASP A 119 -3.24 -8.53 1.24
CA ASP A 119 -3.37 -9.98 1.03
C ASP A 119 -1.99 -10.62 0.78
N ALA A 120 -1.87 -11.90 1.06
CA ALA A 120 -0.67 -12.71 0.78
C ALA A 120 -0.88 -13.70 -0.38
N GLY A 121 -2.12 -13.92 -0.81
CA GLY A 121 -2.44 -14.87 -1.88
C GLY A 121 -2.33 -14.28 -3.28
N PRO A 122 -2.35 -15.15 -4.30
CA PRO A 122 -2.41 -14.74 -5.70
C PRO A 122 -3.77 -14.16 -6.05
N GLU A 123 -3.87 -13.48 -7.19
CA GLU A 123 -5.16 -13.04 -7.69
C GLU A 123 -5.94 -14.21 -8.30
N THR A 124 -7.24 -14.27 -8.00
CA THR A 124 -8.12 -15.30 -8.56
C THR A 124 -8.34 -15.13 -10.06
N ALA A 125 -8.61 -16.20 -10.79
CA ALA A 125 -8.87 -16.16 -12.23
C ALA A 125 -9.99 -15.14 -12.59
N TRP A 126 -11.06 -15.09 -11.79
CA TRP A 126 -12.16 -14.15 -11.98
C TRP A 126 -11.73 -12.70 -11.80
N LYS A 127 -10.90 -12.40 -10.81
CA LYS A 127 -10.37 -11.05 -10.63
C LYS A 127 -9.36 -10.69 -11.72
N LYS A 128 -8.51 -11.62 -12.16
CA LYS A 128 -7.62 -11.41 -13.31
C LYS A 128 -8.43 -11.00 -14.55
N LEU A 129 -9.55 -11.67 -14.82
CA LEU A 129 -10.44 -11.28 -15.92
C LEU A 129 -11.00 -9.85 -15.74
N LYS A 130 -11.43 -9.47 -14.53
CA LYS A 130 -11.90 -8.10 -14.26
C LYS A 130 -10.80 -7.06 -14.44
N TYR A 131 -9.59 -7.35 -13.99
CA TYR A 131 -8.42 -6.47 -14.19
C TYR A 131 -8.07 -6.34 -15.69
N THR A 132 -8.16 -7.44 -16.46
CA THR A 132 -7.96 -7.40 -17.91
C THR A 132 -9.00 -6.52 -18.59
N ALA A 133 -10.28 -6.65 -18.23
CA ALA A 133 -11.34 -5.79 -18.73
C ALA A 133 -11.15 -4.32 -18.34
N MET A 134 -10.72 -4.06 -17.11
CA MET A 134 -10.39 -2.71 -16.64
C MET A 134 -9.21 -2.11 -17.41
N LYS A 135 -8.15 -2.88 -17.63
CA LYS A 135 -6.97 -2.47 -18.42
C LYS A 135 -7.38 -2.12 -19.85
N TRP A 136 -8.17 -2.99 -20.49
CA TRP A 136 -8.71 -2.73 -21.84
C TRP A 136 -9.58 -1.46 -21.86
N GLY A 137 -10.49 -1.30 -20.90
CA GLY A 137 -11.32 -0.11 -20.77
C GLY A 137 -10.50 1.17 -20.59
N LEU A 138 -9.46 1.14 -19.73
CA LEU A 138 -8.57 2.29 -19.54
C LEU A 138 -7.87 2.69 -20.85
N GLN A 139 -7.42 1.72 -21.64
CA GLN A 139 -6.69 1.94 -22.90
C GLN A 139 -7.59 2.42 -24.05
N THR A 140 -8.85 2.01 -24.08
CA THR A 140 -9.76 2.28 -25.21
C THR A 140 -10.71 3.45 -24.99
N VAL A 141 -11.37 3.49 -23.80
CA VAL A 141 -12.38 4.51 -23.48
C VAL A 141 -11.93 5.48 -22.38
N GLY A 142 -10.80 5.20 -21.77
CA GLY A 142 -10.14 6.07 -20.80
C GLY A 142 -10.73 6.04 -19.37
N PRO A 143 -10.09 6.76 -18.43
CA PRO A 143 -10.44 6.69 -17.01
C PRO A 143 -11.83 7.22 -16.68
N ARG A 144 -12.38 8.16 -17.47
CA ARG A 144 -13.72 8.74 -17.21
C ARG A 144 -14.83 7.69 -17.20
N VAL A 145 -14.70 6.64 -18.01
CA VAL A 145 -15.68 5.54 -18.10
C VAL A 145 -15.42 4.48 -17.03
N VAL A 146 -14.15 4.22 -16.71
CA VAL A 146 -13.75 3.15 -15.78
C VAL A 146 -13.87 3.57 -14.30
N VAL A 147 -13.53 4.82 -13.95
CA VAL A 147 -13.49 5.31 -12.58
C VAL A 147 -14.83 5.16 -11.82
N PRO A 148 -16.02 5.40 -12.42
CA PRO A 148 -17.29 5.18 -11.71
C PRO A 148 -17.47 3.75 -11.17
N ALA A 149 -16.94 2.74 -11.87
CA ALA A 149 -16.97 1.35 -11.42
C ALA A 149 -15.88 1.04 -10.37
N VAL A 150 -14.78 1.78 -10.36
CA VAL A 150 -13.66 1.62 -9.40
C VAL A 150 -13.99 2.25 -8.05
N MET A 151 -14.68 3.39 -8.02
CA MET A 151 -15.00 4.13 -6.80
C MET A 151 -15.66 3.27 -5.71
N PRO A 152 -16.74 2.48 -5.97
CA PRO A 152 -17.42 1.66 -4.94
C PRO A 152 -16.61 0.42 -4.56
N ILE A 153 -15.47 0.15 -5.22
CA ILE A 153 -14.53 -0.88 -4.86
C ILE A 153 -13.50 -0.32 -3.88
N MET A 154 -12.97 0.88 -4.15
CA MET A 154 -11.91 1.51 -3.37
C MET A 154 -12.40 2.17 -2.08
N LEU A 155 -13.62 2.70 -2.05
CA LEU A 155 -14.18 3.37 -0.88
C LEU A 155 -15.30 2.53 -0.26
N GLY A 156 -15.35 2.54 1.07
CA GLY A 156 -16.40 1.90 1.85
C GLY A 156 -17.77 2.50 1.61
N ARG A 157 -18.82 1.73 1.88
CA ARG A 157 -20.22 2.18 1.74
C ARG A 157 -20.52 3.39 2.64
N THR A 158 -19.92 3.42 3.85
CA THR A 158 -20.09 4.54 4.79
C THR A 158 -19.50 5.81 4.19
N THR A 159 -18.27 5.79 3.72
CA THR A 159 -17.60 6.93 3.07
C THR A 159 -18.37 7.42 1.84
N LEU A 160 -18.81 6.51 0.99
CA LEU A 160 -19.58 6.86 -0.21
C LEU A 160 -20.88 7.58 0.09
N ARG A 161 -21.51 7.31 1.26
CA ARG A 161 -22.76 7.92 1.68
C ARG A 161 -22.56 9.22 2.46
N SER A 162 -21.59 9.26 3.38
CA SER A 162 -21.48 10.31 4.39
C SER A 162 -20.35 11.32 4.12
N ARG A 163 -19.43 11.05 3.18
CA ARG A 163 -18.25 11.90 2.91
C ARG A 163 -18.14 12.29 1.43
N PRO A 164 -19.04 13.16 0.93
CA PRO A 164 -19.07 13.55 -0.48
C PRO A 164 -17.80 14.26 -0.94
N GLU A 165 -17.13 15.02 -0.05
CA GLU A 165 -15.88 15.72 -0.32
C GLU A 165 -14.73 14.71 -0.61
N LEU A 166 -14.57 13.69 0.23
CA LEU A 166 -13.55 12.65 0.05
C LEU A 166 -13.83 11.83 -1.22
N ARG A 167 -15.10 11.54 -1.49
CA ARG A 167 -15.52 10.88 -2.73
C ARG A 167 -15.16 11.72 -3.96
N ALA A 168 -15.39 13.02 -3.93
CA ALA A 168 -15.06 13.92 -5.02
C ALA A 168 -13.55 14.02 -5.23
N GLU A 169 -12.77 14.16 -4.16
CA GLU A 169 -11.31 14.19 -4.18
C GLU A 169 -10.74 12.94 -4.83
N TYR A 170 -11.09 11.75 -4.33
CA TYR A 170 -10.55 10.48 -4.86
C TYR A 170 -11.03 10.19 -6.29
N ARG A 171 -12.25 10.65 -6.64
CA ARG A 171 -12.68 10.60 -8.04
C ARG A 171 -11.75 11.41 -8.95
N GLN A 172 -11.34 12.62 -8.56
CA GLN A 172 -10.41 13.44 -9.34
C GLN A 172 -9.02 12.79 -9.42
N ARG A 173 -8.51 12.25 -8.31
CA ARG A 173 -7.23 11.53 -8.29
C ARG A 173 -7.24 10.34 -9.25
N PHE A 174 -8.28 9.51 -9.23
CA PHE A 174 -8.41 8.38 -10.14
C PHE A 174 -8.64 8.78 -11.60
N LEU A 175 -9.16 9.97 -11.88
CA LEU A 175 -9.26 10.51 -13.24
C LEU A 175 -7.91 11.02 -13.79
N SER A 176 -6.98 11.39 -12.92
CA SER A 176 -5.67 11.96 -13.30
C SER A 176 -4.54 10.93 -13.42
N ILE A 177 -4.84 9.62 -13.38
CA ILE A 177 -3.87 8.55 -13.47
C ILE A 177 -3.11 8.53 -14.81
N ARG A 178 -1.87 8.07 -14.79
CA ARG A 178 -1.08 7.78 -15.98
C ARG A 178 -1.46 6.40 -16.50
N VAL A 179 -2.36 6.32 -17.48
CA VAL A 179 -2.99 5.07 -17.94
C VAL A 179 -1.99 3.95 -18.25
N LYS A 180 -0.89 4.23 -18.97
CA LYS A 180 0.10 3.20 -19.31
C LYS A 180 0.79 2.64 -18.05
N SER A 181 1.21 3.51 -17.14
CA SER A 181 1.83 3.09 -15.87
C SER A 181 0.87 2.28 -15.00
N ILE A 182 -0.40 2.66 -14.96
CA ILE A 182 -1.43 1.91 -14.25
C ILE A 182 -1.67 0.54 -14.91
N CYS A 183 -1.63 0.44 -16.22
CA CYS A 183 -1.71 -0.86 -16.90
C CYS A 183 -0.55 -1.80 -16.53
N SER A 184 0.69 -1.29 -16.44
CA SER A 184 1.84 -2.06 -15.96
C SER A 184 1.68 -2.49 -14.49
N GLY A 185 1.09 -1.62 -13.65
CA GLY A 185 0.75 -1.96 -12.26
C GLY A 185 -0.31 -3.06 -12.13
N ILE A 186 -1.32 -3.06 -13.01
CA ILE A 186 -2.30 -4.15 -13.10
C ILE A 186 -1.59 -5.49 -13.38
N ASP A 187 -0.64 -5.51 -14.31
CA ASP A 187 0.12 -6.72 -14.64
C ASP A 187 0.92 -7.21 -13.43
N ALA A 188 1.58 -6.31 -12.70
CA ALA A 188 2.29 -6.65 -11.46
C ALA A 188 1.37 -7.25 -10.38
N ILE A 189 0.19 -6.65 -10.16
CA ILE A 189 -0.79 -7.12 -9.19
C ILE A 189 -1.33 -8.50 -9.57
N THR A 190 -1.69 -8.69 -10.83
CA THR A 190 -2.31 -9.93 -11.31
C THR A 190 -1.33 -11.07 -11.49
N GLY A 191 -0.05 -10.75 -11.71
CA GLY A 191 1.06 -11.70 -11.83
C GLY A 191 1.71 -12.10 -10.51
N ARG A 192 1.27 -11.54 -9.37
CA ARG A 192 1.91 -11.82 -8.09
C ARG A 192 1.78 -13.29 -7.67
N ASP A 193 2.83 -13.79 -7.08
CA ASP A 193 2.94 -15.15 -6.54
C ASP A 193 2.16 -15.34 -5.23
N ASP A 194 1.96 -16.60 -4.86
CA ASP A 194 1.33 -17.00 -3.61
C ASP A 194 2.36 -17.06 -2.48
N LEU A 195 2.12 -16.29 -1.41
CA LEU A 195 2.94 -16.30 -0.20
C LEU A 195 2.27 -17.02 0.98
N LEU A 196 1.06 -17.55 0.83
CA LEU A 196 0.30 -18.11 1.95
C LEU A 196 1.05 -19.22 2.67
N GLY A 197 1.72 -20.10 1.93
CA GLY A 197 2.51 -21.20 2.50
C GLY A 197 3.83 -20.74 3.15
N ARG A 198 4.20 -19.45 3.01
CA ARG A 198 5.45 -18.89 3.54
C ARG A 198 5.24 -17.88 4.66
N LEU A 199 4.00 -17.60 5.04
CA LEU A 199 3.72 -16.59 6.07
C LEU A 199 4.30 -16.96 7.44
N SER A 200 4.43 -18.25 7.74
CA SER A 200 5.11 -18.74 8.94
C SER A 200 6.62 -18.45 8.97
N ASP A 201 7.22 -18.08 7.84
CA ASP A 201 8.64 -17.72 7.76
C ASP A 201 8.88 -16.24 8.14
N VAL A 202 7.85 -15.42 8.20
CA VAL A 202 7.92 -14.04 8.67
C VAL A 202 8.24 -14.03 10.16
N ARG A 203 9.39 -13.46 10.53
CA ARG A 203 9.92 -13.48 11.91
C ARG A 203 9.87 -12.12 12.61
N VAL A 204 9.47 -11.08 11.90
CA VAL A 204 9.41 -9.73 12.45
C VAL A 204 8.04 -9.45 13.07
N PRO A 205 7.96 -8.60 14.10
CA PRO A 205 6.69 -8.15 14.65
C PRO A 205 5.78 -7.61 13.54
N THR A 206 4.50 -8.01 13.55
CA THR A 206 3.57 -7.69 12.45
C THR A 206 2.23 -7.22 12.99
N LEU A 207 1.80 -6.04 12.55
CA LEU A 207 0.45 -5.54 12.71
C LEU A 207 -0.30 -5.66 11.38
N VAL A 208 -1.48 -6.25 11.41
CA VAL A 208 -2.40 -6.32 10.27
C VAL A 208 -3.61 -5.44 10.57
N VAL A 209 -3.91 -4.52 9.66
CA VAL A 209 -5.05 -3.59 9.77
C VAL A 209 -5.95 -3.76 8.57
N VAL A 210 -7.27 -3.71 8.76
CA VAL A 210 -8.21 -3.85 7.65
C VAL A 210 -9.49 -3.05 7.90
N GLY A 211 -9.98 -2.36 6.86
CA GLY A 211 -11.30 -1.74 6.89
C GLY A 211 -12.42 -2.80 6.92
N GLU A 212 -13.39 -2.61 7.81
CA GLU A 212 -14.56 -3.51 7.94
C GLU A 212 -15.34 -3.66 6.62
N GLU A 213 -15.36 -2.58 5.82
CA GLU A 213 -16.08 -2.50 4.55
C GLU A 213 -15.19 -2.72 3.31
N ASP A 214 -13.95 -3.20 3.49
CA ASP A 214 -13.03 -3.48 2.37
C ASP A 214 -13.60 -4.57 1.45
N LYS A 215 -13.91 -4.19 0.20
CA LYS A 215 -14.49 -5.08 -0.81
C LYS A 215 -13.43 -5.84 -1.61
N PRO A 216 -12.35 -5.19 -2.13
CA PRO A 216 -11.33 -5.88 -2.90
C PRO A 216 -10.54 -6.87 -2.06
N LEU A 217 -10.26 -6.53 -0.80
CA LEU A 217 -9.49 -7.38 0.11
C LEU A 217 -10.23 -7.53 1.46
N PRO A 218 -11.36 -8.25 1.47
CA PRO A 218 -12.25 -8.30 2.62
C PRO A 218 -11.55 -8.85 3.88
N PRO A 219 -12.05 -8.51 5.09
CA PRO A 219 -11.39 -8.76 6.37
C PRO A 219 -10.92 -10.19 6.61
N TRP A 220 -11.57 -11.20 6.01
CA TRP A 220 -11.13 -12.58 6.15
C TRP A 220 -9.72 -12.84 5.56
N LYS A 221 -9.30 -12.07 4.55
CA LYS A 221 -7.94 -12.15 3.99
C LYS A 221 -6.89 -11.67 4.99
N SER A 222 -7.13 -10.54 5.62
CA SER A 222 -6.28 -10.00 6.70
C SER A 222 -6.26 -10.91 7.92
N ARG A 223 -7.40 -11.51 8.31
CA ARG A 223 -7.45 -12.55 9.35
C ARG A 223 -6.57 -13.75 9.00
N ARG A 224 -6.59 -14.18 7.75
CA ARG A 224 -5.73 -15.28 7.27
C ARG A 224 -4.24 -14.92 7.41
N ILE A 225 -3.84 -13.71 7.05
CA ILE A 225 -2.45 -13.23 7.24
C ILE A 225 -2.10 -13.28 8.73
N ALA A 226 -2.89 -12.63 9.58
CA ALA A 226 -2.62 -12.54 11.02
C ALA A 226 -2.55 -13.92 11.68
N ASN A 227 -3.42 -14.85 11.30
CA ASN A 227 -3.41 -16.23 11.84
C ASN A 227 -2.22 -17.07 11.37
N SER A 228 -1.56 -16.68 10.26
CA SER A 228 -0.46 -17.43 9.66
C SER A 228 0.93 -16.89 10.01
N ILE A 229 1.03 -15.63 10.42
CA ILE A 229 2.30 -15.02 10.88
C ILE A 229 2.38 -15.16 12.40
N PRO A 230 3.43 -15.80 12.96
CA PRO A 230 3.58 -15.96 14.39
C PRO A 230 3.57 -14.62 15.14
N GLY A 231 2.70 -14.47 16.13
CA GLY A 231 2.62 -13.26 16.95
C GLY A 231 2.03 -12.03 16.27
N ALA A 232 1.47 -12.16 15.07
CA ALA A 232 0.83 -11.03 14.40
C ALA A 232 -0.45 -10.57 15.11
N GLU A 233 -0.62 -9.25 15.19
CA GLU A 233 -1.82 -8.61 15.71
C GLU A 233 -2.78 -8.25 14.57
N LEU A 234 -4.09 -8.25 14.84
CA LEU A 234 -5.11 -7.84 13.86
C LEU A 234 -6.02 -6.76 14.44
N VAL A 235 -6.20 -5.69 13.68
CA VAL A 235 -7.15 -4.62 13.99
C VAL A 235 -8.11 -4.43 12.81
N VAL A 236 -9.41 -4.45 13.10
CA VAL A 236 -10.47 -4.16 12.11
C VAL A 236 -10.96 -2.73 12.35
N ILE A 237 -10.92 -1.90 11.31
CA ILE A 237 -11.31 -0.49 11.36
C ILE A 237 -12.78 -0.36 10.99
N PRO A 238 -13.64 0.08 11.91
CA PRO A 238 -15.06 0.22 11.62
C PRO A 238 -15.32 1.32 10.58
N GLN A 239 -16.37 1.17 9.80
CA GLN A 239 -16.84 2.19 8.85
C GLN A 239 -15.81 2.63 7.80
N ALA A 240 -14.83 1.80 7.50
CA ALA A 240 -13.77 2.05 6.52
C ALA A 240 -13.74 0.95 5.45
N GLY A 241 -13.52 1.36 4.21
CA GLY A 241 -13.29 0.47 3.06
C GLY A 241 -11.81 0.22 2.83
N HIS A 242 -11.42 0.13 1.55
CA HIS A 242 -10.06 -0.24 1.13
C HIS A 242 -9.01 0.86 1.34
N LEU A 243 -9.42 2.10 1.54
CA LEU A 243 -8.51 3.20 1.86
C LEU A 243 -8.70 3.62 3.33
N SER A 244 -8.60 2.65 4.24
CA SER A 244 -8.92 2.84 5.66
C SER A 244 -8.15 3.97 6.32
N THR A 245 -6.92 4.26 5.88
CA THR A 245 -6.04 5.34 6.37
C THR A 245 -6.63 6.74 6.22
N ILE A 246 -7.52 6.94 5.26
CA ILE A 246 -8.19 8.22 5.01
C ILE A 246 -9.70 8.16 5.27
N GLU A 247 -10.28 6.97 5.22
CA GLU A 247 -11.71 6.79 5.47
C GLU A 247 -12.05 6.87 6.97
N ASN A 248 -11.22 6.30 7.82
CA ASN A 248 -11.31 6.43 9.27
C ASN A 248 -9.89 6.50 9.88
N PRO A 249 -9.22 7.66 9.77
CA PRO A 249 -7.81 7.79 10.07
C PRO A 249 -7.43 7.62 11.54
N ALA A 250 -8.26 8.05 12.48
CA ALA A 250 -7.91 8.04 13.90
C ALA A 250 -7.64 6.62 14.43
N PRO A 251 -8.58 5.65 14.32
CA PRO A 251 -8.30 4.29 14.81
C PRO A 251 -7.17 3.58 14.04
N VAL A 252 -6.91 3.91 12.76
CA VAL A 252 -5.73 3.40 12.05
C VAL A 252 -4.46 3.96 12.68
N THR A 253 -4.42 5.28 12.92
CA THR A 253 -3.26 5.95 13.54
C THR A 253 -2.99 5.42 14.95
N ASP A 254 -4.04 5.25 15.76
CA ASP A 254 -3.95 4.72 17.12
C ASP A 254 -3.41 3.28 17.14
N ALA A 255 -3.90 2.42 16.23
CA ALA A 255 -3.41 1.05 16.09
C ALA A 255 -1.92 1.02 15.73
N VAL A 256 -1.50 1.84 14.76
CA VAL A 256 -0.11 1.91 14.30
C VAL A 256 0.80 2.46 15.40
N THR A 257 0.47 3.61 15.99
CA THR A 257 1.30 4.21 17.04
C THR A 257 1.39 3.34 18.30
N GLY A 258 0.28 2.70 18.68
CA GLY A 258 0.25 1.75 19.79
C GLY A 258 1.09 0.50 19.52
N PHE A 259 1.10 -0.02 18.31
CA PHE A 259 1.99 -1.13 17.93
C PHE A 259 3.46 -0.71 17.98
N LEU A 260 3.81 0.43 17.36
CA LEU A 260 5.19 0.92 17.31
C LEU A 260 5.76 1.20 18.70
N SER A 261 4.95 1.75 19.62
CA SER A 261 5.40 2.03 21.01
C SER A 261 5.80 0.75 21.76
N ARG A 262 5.19 -0.40 21.45
CA ARG A 262 5.54 -1.70 22.05
C ARG A 262 6.82 -2.31 21.46
N LEU A 263 7.29 -1.85 20.31
CA LEU A 263 8.54 -2.32 19.71
C LEU A 263 9.79 -1.71 20.39
N GLY A 264 9.63 -0.75 21.28
CA GLY A 264 10.74 -0.05 21.91
C GLY A 264 11.53 0.82 20.93
N ALA A 265 10.84 1.28 19.91
CA ALA A 265 11.42 2.13 18.87
C ALA A 265 11.23 3.60 19.19
#